data_d2dd87de216a6ac64efb6f6d6cb15c51
#
_entry.id   d2dd87de216a6ac64efb6f6d6cb15c51
#
_cell.length_a   1.000
_cell.length_b   1.000
_cell.length_c   1.000
_cell.angle_alpha   90.00
_cell.angle_beta   90.00
_cell.angle_gamma   90.00
#
_symmetry.space_group_name_H-M   'P 1'
#
loop_
_entity.id
_entity.type
_entity.pdbx_description
1 polymer ?
#
loop_
_entity_poly.entity_id
_entity_poly.type
_entity_poly.pdbx_seq_one_letter_code
_entity_poly.pdbx_strand_id
1 'polypeptide(L)'
;MIAVGYVQVNDCSMKLPEPFGFLLKCRQFLIPISDAAQTMLILGIETSCDETGVALYDTEQGLLAHALFSQIAMHADYGGVVPELASRDHVRKLLPLCDQVLAKAGRDRNDLEGIAYTAGPGLVGALMVGGSVAHALGFALGIPVLGVHHMEGHLLAPMLEDNPPAFPFVALLVSGGHTQLVRVDGIGQYQMLGESVDDAAGEAFDKTAKMLGLDYPGGPRVAALAEKGREGIYRFPRPMTDRPGLDFSFSGLKTFTLNTVDDAKDNDAFDEQVKADIALAFEAAVVDTLTIKCRRALEQTGCKRLVIAGGVSANKRLRAGLEKMTAKLNGSVFYARPEFCTDNGAMIAYAGAQRLQSGQRDGERIVSVPRWPMNTLPPVNEPRANGLVD
;
A
#
# COMPACT_ATOMS: atom_id res chain seq x y z
N MET A 1 -32.23 33.43 7.71
CA MET A 1 -31.13 34.44 7.85
C MET A 1 -29.93 33.67 8.39
N ILE A 2 -29.04 33.27 7.48
CA ILE A 2 -27.80 32.48 7.80
C ILE A 2 -26.68 33.48 7.80
N ALA A 3 -25.96 33.63 8.92
CA ALA A 3 -24.85 34.56 9.07
C ALA A 3 -23.61 33.99 8.38
N VAL A 4 -23.09 34.68 7.37
CA VAL A 4 -21.82 34.38 6.70
C VAL A 4 -20.72 35.11 7.48
N GLY A 5 -19.85 34.37 8.12
CA GLY A 5 -18.66 34.93 8.80
C GLY A 5 -17.53 35.19 7.83
N TYR A 6 -17.00 36.41 7.84
CA TYR A 6 -15.79 36.79 7.09
C TYR A 6 -14.60 36.87 8.04
N VAL A 7 -13.48 36.28 7.68
CA VAL A 7 -12.18 36.51 8.34
C VAL A 7 -11.40 37.52 7.52
N GLN A 8 -11.06 38.65 8.12
CA GLN A 8 -10.28 39.72 7.52
C GLN A 8 -8.77 39.46 7.76
N VAL A 9 -8.02 39.21 6.70
CA VAL A 9 -6.54 39.13 6.77
C VAL A 9 -5.96 40.47 6.41
N ASN A 10 -5.22 41.03 7.35
CA ASN A 10 -4.63 42.38 7.24
C ASN A 10 -3.49 42.44 6.22
N ASP A 11 -3.45 43.58 5.56
CA ASP A 11 -2.51 44.09 4.55
C ASP A 11 -1.04 43.74 4.84
N CYS A 12 -0.39 43.14 3.84
CA CYS A 12 1.07 43.06 3.78
C CYS A 12 1.55 43.83 2.54
N SER A 13 1.84 45.13 2.71
CA SER A 13 2.45 45.94 1.66
C SER A 13 3.96 45.88 1.78
N MET A 14 4.64 45.14 0.90
CA MET A 14 6.08 45.27 0.68
C MET A 14 6.38 46.33 -0.36
N LYS A 15 7.14 47.39 0.02
CA LYS A 15 7.74 48.36 -0.91
C LYS A 15 9.04 47.79 -1.45
N LEU A 16 9.12 47.58 -2.77
CA LEU A 16 10.36 47.28 -3.47
C LEU A 16 10.98 48.60 -3.98
N PRO A 17 12.33 48.74 -4.02
CA PRO A 17 12.99 49.94 -4.53
C PRO A 17 12.91 50.03 -6.06
N GLU A 18 12.68 51.26 -6.57
CA GLU A 18 12.67 51.60 -7.99
C GLU A 18 13.99 51.19 -8.70
N PRO A 19 14.03 50.71 -9.98
CA PRO A 19 13.14 51.18 -11.04
C PRO A 19 12.44 50.11 -11.89
N PHE A 20 11.58 49.28 -11.36
CA PHE A 20 10.69 48.46 -12.17
C PHE A 20 9.24 48.65 -11.75
N GLY A 21 8.59 49.64 -12.38
CA GLY A 21 7.19 49.96 -12.17
C GLY A 21 6.27 48.89 -12.79
N PHE A 22 6.02 47.81 -12.08
CA PHE A 22 4.90 46.91 -12.34
C PHE A 22 4.08 46.75 -11.05
N LEU A 23 2.91 47.36 -11.03
CA LEU A 23 1.89 47.12 -9.99
C LEU A 23 1.26 45.75 -10.23
N LEU A 24 1.74 44.72 -9.51
CA LEU A 24 1.00 43.47 -9.34
C LEU A 24 -0.20 43.75 -8.43
N LYS A 25 -1.39 43.91 -9.02
CA LYS A 25 -2.64 43.86 -8.27
C LYS A 25 -2.88 42.44 -7.83
N CYS A 26 -2.61 42.12 -6.56
CA CYS A 26 -3.14 40.92 -5.94
C CYS A 26 -4.69 40.92 -6.04
N ARG A 27 -5.27 40.11 -6.91
CA ARG A 27 -6.69 39.79 -6.84
C ARG A 27 -6.92 39.01 -5.57
N GLN A 28 -7.67 39.56 -4.63
CA GLN A 28 -8.23 38.84 -3.52
C GLN A 28 -9.14 37.72 -4.06
N PHE A 29 -8.70 36.49 -3.97
CA PHE A 29 -9.57 35.35 -4.13
C PHE A 29 -10.27 35.11 -2.79
N LEU A 30 -11.51 35.55 -2.69
CA LEU A 30 -12.44 35.08 -1.68
C LEU A 30 -12.84 33.66 -2.07
N ILE A 31 -12.29 32.68 -1.39
CA ILE A 31 -12.76 31.29 -1.51
C ILE A 31 -14.00 31.18 -0.62
N PRO A 32 -15.19 30.93 -1.17
CA PRO A 32 -16.35 30.64 -0.33
C PRO A 32 -16.13 29.31 0.39
N ILE A 33 -16.19 29.32 1.70
CA ILE A 33 -16.29 28.08 2.49
C ILE A 33 -17.71 27.56 2.28
N SER A 34 -17.89 26.67 1.32
CA SER A 34 -19.10 25.89 1.17
C SER A 34 -18.95 24.62 2.02
N ASP A 35 -19.83 24.44 2.99
CA ASP A 35 -19.94 23.23 3.84
C ASP A 35 -20.42 21.97 3.05
N ALA A 36 -20.60 22.04 1.75
CA ALA A 36 -20.83 20.89 0.91
C ALA A 36 -19.45 20.32 0.49
N ALA A 37 -19.16 19.08 0.84
CA ALA A 37 -17.97 18.39 0.37
C ALA A 37 -17.93 18.50 -1.16
N GLN A 38 -16.97 19.28 -1.67
CA GLN A 38 -16.83 19.51 -3.11
C GLN A 38 -16.46 18.17 -3.76
N THR A 39 -17.24 17.75 -4.75
CA THR A 39 -16.88 16.57 -5.57
C THR A 39 -15.53 16.82 -6.22
N MET A 40 -14.63 15.84 -6.16
CA MET A 40 -13.28 15.94 -6.71
C MET A 40 -12.94 14.73 -7.56
N LEU A 41 -12.37 14.99 -8.75
CA LEU A 41 -11.78 13.97 -9.61
C LEU A 41 -10.28 13.88 -9.37
N ILE A 42 -9.83 12.76 -8.81
CA ILE A 42 -8.45 12.56 -8.37
C ILE A 42 -7.74 11.56 -9.27
N LEU A 43 -6.55 11.94 -9.77
CA LEU A 43 -5.61 11.04 -10.42
C LEU A 43 -4.69 10.43 -9.36
N GLY A 44 -4.71 9.11 -9.21
CA GLY A 44 -3.79 8.35 -8.35
C GLY A 44 -2.66 7.74 -9.14
N ILE A 45 -1.43 7.90 -8.65
CA ILE A 45 -0.18 7.42 -9.27
C ILE A 45 0.58 6.56 -8.28
N GLU A 46 0.82 5.29 -8.66
CA GLU A 46 1.64 4.33 -7.92
C GLU A 46 2.88 3.96 -8.74
N THR A 47 4.07 4.20 -8.16
CA THR A 47 5.36 3.86 -8.77
C THR A 47 6.41 3.45 -7.73
N SER A 48 6.01 2.92 -6.57
CA SER A 48 6.95 2.72 -5.46
C SER A 48 7.94 1.57 -5.65
N CYS A 49 7.63 0.60 -6.51
CA CYS A 49 8.45 -0.60 -6.71
C CYS A 49 8.53 -1.01 -8.18
N ASP A 50 7.87 -2.08 -8.58
CA ASP A 50 7.95 -2.67 -9.93
C ASP A 50 6.59 -2.70 -10.65
N GLU A 51 5.56 -2.10 -10.08
CA GLU A 51 4.29 -1.83 -10.72
C GLU A 51 4.11 -0.34 -11.03
N THR A 52 3.72 -0.01 -12.26
CA THR A 52 3.24 1.34 -12.62
C THR A 52 1.73 1.32 -12.62
N GLY A 53 1.12 1.91 -11.60
CA GLY A 53 -0.34 1.96 -11.44
C GLY A 53 -0.88 3.37 -11.60
N VAL A 54 -2.00 3.52 -12.34
CA VAL A 54 -2.73 4.78 -12.46
C VAL A 54 -4.22 4.53 -12.29
N ALA A 55 -4.91 5.44 -11.61
CA ALA A 55 -6.36 5.36 -11.48
C ALA A 55 -7.02 6.74 -11.43
N LEU A 56 -8.28 6.80 -11.81
CA LEU A 56 -9.17 7.94 -11.60
C LEU A 56 -10.23 7.59 -10.58
N TYR A 57 -10.30 8.36 -9.53
CA TYR A 57 -11.28 8.25 -8.46
C TYR A 57 -12.08 9.54 -8.34
N ASP A 58 -13.39 9.41 -8.45
CA ASP A 58 -14.34 10.49 -8.22
C ASP A 58 -14.92 10.32 -6.82
N THR A 59 -14.93 11.39 -6.02
CA THR A 59 -15.34 11.30 -4.61
C THR A 59 -16.84 11.04 -4.41
N GLU A 60 -17.66 11.18 -5.46
CA GLU A 60 -19.09 10.86 -5.48
C GLU A 60 -19.38 9.53 -6.18
N GLN A 61 -18.76 9.29 -7.34
CA GLN A 61 -19.04 8.13 -8.19
C GLN A 61 -18.13 6.91 -7.87
N GLY A 62 -17.05 7.13 -7.09
CA GLY A 62 -16.08 6.08 -6.78
C GLY A 62 -15.01 5.91 -7.86
N LEU A 63 -14.48 4.70 -8.00
CA LEU A 63 -13.42 4.37 -8.96
C LEU A 63 -13.97 4.34 -10.39
N LEU A 64 -13.55 5.29 -11.24
CA LEU A 64 -14.02 5.38 -12.62
C LEU A 64 -13.21 4.50 -13.58
N ALA A 65 -11.89 4.49 -13.43
CA ALA A 65 -10.99 3.69 -14.26
C ALA A 65 -9.65 3.47 -13.56
N HIS A 66 -9.01 2.38 -13.89
CA HIS A 66 -7.63 2.11 -13.50
C HIS A 66 -6.88 1.35 -14.59
N ALA A 67 -5.54 1.44 -14.56
CA ALA A 67 -4.63 0.68 -15.38
C ALA A 67 -3.36 0.34 -14.58
N LEU A 68 -2.80 -0.82 -14.85
CA LEU A 68 -1.60 -1.34 -14.23
C LEU A 68 -0.67 -1.89 -15.30
N PHE A 69 0.61 -1.58 -15.18
CA PHE A 69 1.68 -2.22 -15.92
C PHE A 69 2.68 -2.83 -14.93
N SER A 70 2.85 -4.15 -14.97
CA SER A 70 3.78 -4.86 -14.10
C SER A 70 5.10 -5.14 -14.82
N GLN A 71 6.19 -4.92 -14.12
CA GLN A 71 7.57 -5.16 -14.58
C GLN A 71 8.11 -6.53 -14.15
N ILE A 72 7.26 -7.39 -13.54
CA ILE A 72 7.65 -8.70 -13.01
C ILE A 72 8.42 -9.52 -14.05
N ALA A 73 7.95 -9.55 -15.30
CA ALA A 73 8.61 -10.31 -16.38
C ALA A 73 10.05 -9.83 -16.63
N MET A 74 10.30 -8.52 -16.58
CA MET A 74 11.63 -7.94 -16.74
C MET A 74 12.55 -8.27 -15.56
N HIS A 75 12.01 -8.24 -14.35
CA HIS A 75 12.78 -8.48 -13.12
C HIS A 75 13.01 -9.97 -12.83
N ALA A 76 12.19 -10.86 -13.41
CA ALA A 76 12.36 -12.32 -13.27
C ALA A 76 13.74 -12.80 -13.73
N ASP A 77 14.28 -12.23 -14.83
CA ASP A 77 15.61 -12.56 -15.36
C ASP A 77 16.76 -12.25 -14.37
N TYR A 78 16.50 -11.34 -13.41
CA TYR A 78 17.48 -10.95 -12.37
C TYR A 78 17.20 -11.62 -11.02
N GLY A 79 16.11 -12.38 -10.91
CA GLY A 79 15.71 -13.05 -9.67
C GLY A 79 15.20 -12.10 -8.58
N GLY A 80 14.74 -10.89 -8.95
CA GLY A 80 14.19 -9.87 -8.09
C GLY A 80 14.29 -8.47 -8.67
N VAL A 81 13.70 -7.48 -8.00
CA VAL A 81 13.62 -6.12 -8.49
C VAL A 81 14.99 -5.44 -8.59
N VAL A 82 15.29 -4.85 -9.76
CA VAL A 82 16.48 -4.01 -10.01
C VAL A 82 16.03 -2.54 -10.01
N PRO A 83 16.36 -1.75 -8.96
CA PRO A 83 15.77 -0.42 -8.75
C PRO A 83 15.97 0.56 -9.90
N GLU A 84 17.14 0.53 -10.56
CA GLU A 84 17.41 1.42 -11.68
C GLU A 84 16.55 1.08 -12.91
N LEU A 85 16.37 -0.20 -13.21
CA LEU A 85 15.51 -0.65 -14.31
C LEU A 85 14.06 -0.29 -14.04
N ALA A 86 13.59 -0.49 -12.79
CA ALA A 86 12.25 -0.12 -12.38
C ALA A 86 11.99 1.37 -12.64
N SER A 87 12.88 2.24 -12.17
CA SER A 87 12.76 3.69 -12.34
C SER A 87 12.70 4.09 -13.81
N ARG A 88 13.56 3.52 -14.66
CA ARG A 88 13.59 3.81 -16.11
C ARG A 88 12.30 3.38 -16.81
N ASP A 89 11.72 2.26 -16.41
CA ASP A 89 10.49 1.78 -17.04
C ASP A 89 9.27 2.57 -16.59
N HIS A 90 9.20 3.01 -15.35
CA HIS A 90 8.17 3.96 -14.89
C HIS A 90 8.14 5.23 -15.75
N VAL A 91 9.29 5.81 -16.10
CA VAL A 91 9.37 6.99 -16.99
C VAL A 91 8.68 6.73 -18.33
N ARG A 92 8.81 5.51 -18.88
CA ARG A 92 8.24 5.14 -20.18
C ARG A 92 6.74 4.86 -20.11
N LYS A 93 6.27 4.31 -18.97
CA LYS A 93 4.92 3.75 -18.86
C LYS A 93 3.91 4.72 -18.25
N LEU A 94 4.34 5.63 -17.39
CA LEU A 94 3.42 6.41 -16.56
C LEU A 94 2.51 7.32 -17.39
N LEU A 95 3.03 8.16 -18.27
CA LEU A 95 2.20 9.06 -19.09
C LEU A 95 1.24 8.33 -20.03
N PRO A 96 1.66 7.27 -20.76
CA PRO A 96 0.73 6.45 -21.54
C PRO A 96 -0.39 5.83 -20.72
N LEU A 97 -0.11 5.40 -19.47
CA LEU A 97 -1.14 4.87 -18.57
C LEU A 97 -2.11 5.97 -18.10
N CYS A 98 -1.62 7.19 -17.83
CA CYS A 98 -2.49 8.33 -17.52
C CYS A 98 -3.47 8.61 -18.66
N ASP A 99 -2.98 8.66 -19.89
CA ASP A 99 -3.83 8.88 -21.06
C ASP A 99 -4.84 7.74 -21.27
N GLN A 100 -4.42 6.49 -21.07
CA GLN A 100 -5.29 5.33 -21.12
C GLN A 100 -6.44 5.38 -20.10
N VAL A 101 -6.13 5.75 -18.86
CA VAL A 101 -7.11 5.82 -17.77
C VAL A 101 -8.12 6.95 -18.00
N LEU A 102 -7.65 8.13 -18.42
CA LEU A 102 -8.50 9.26 -18.79
C LEU A 102 -9.45 8.90 -19.95
N ALA A 103 -8.91 8.33 -21.03
CA ALA A 103 -9.71 7.89 -22.18
C ALA A 103 -10.75 6.82 -21.79
N LYS A 104 -10.37 5.85 -20.95
CA LYS A 104 -11.28 4.79 -20.46
C LYS A 104 -12.42 5.36 -19.60
N ALA A 105 -12.17 6.43 -18.85
CA ALA A 105 -13.16 7.13 -18.04
C ALA A 105 -13.98 8.16 -18.84
N GLY A 106 -13.62 8.44 -20.09
CA GLY A 106 -14.24 9.51 -20.88
C GLY A 106 -13.99 10.91 -20.30
N ARG A 107 -12.82 11.13 -19.71
CA ARG A 107 -12.41 12.38 -19.06
C ARG A 107 -11.20 12.99 -19.76
N ASP A 108 -11.06 14.32 -19.61
CA ASP A 108 -9.90 15.09 -20.05
C ASP A 108 -8.98 15.43 -18.88
N ARG A 109 -7.73 15.79 -19.17
CA ARG A 109 -6.79 16.22 -18.12
C ARG A 109 -7.27 17.47 -17.37
N ASN A 110 -8.02 18.35 -18.05
CA ASN A 110 -8.58 19.56 -17.45
C ASN A 110 -9.76 19.28 -16.50
N ASP A 111 -10.31 18.06 -16.50
CA ASP A 111 -11.34 17.64 -15.54
C ASP A 111 -10.74 17.28 -14.17
N LEU A 112 -9.42 17.10 -14.09
CA LEU A 112 -8.74 16.75 -12.85
C LEU A 112 -8.77 17.90 -11.84
N GLU A 113 -9.05 17.59 -10.60
CA GLU A 113 -9.14 18.54 -9.48
C GLU A 113 -8.10 18.26 -8.38
N GLY A 114 -7.36 17.16 -8.50
CA GLY A 114 -6.25 16.82 -7.63
C GLY A 114 -5.45 15.63 -8.12
N ILE A 115 -4.20 15.53 -7.66
CA ILE A 115 -3.32 14.41 -7.97
C ILE A 115 -2.76 13.85 -6.67
N ALA A 116 -2.87 12.54 -6.51
CA ALA A 116 -2.25 11.78 -5.43
C ALA A 116 -1.14 10.89 -6.01
N TYR A 117 0.02 10.86 -5.37
CA TYR A 117 1.11 9.98 -5.80
C TYR A 117 1.74 9.29 -4.59
N THR A 118 2.33 8.13 -4.79
CA THR A 118 3.06 7.46 -3.73
C THR A 118 4.37 8.19 -3.43
N ALA A 119 4.43 8.82 -2.26
CA ALA A 119 5.62 9.52 -1.80
C ALA A 119 6.58 8.62 -0.99
N GLY A 120 6.13 7.43 -0.58
CA GLY A 120 6.89 6.43 0.17
C GLY A 120 6.01 5.55 1.05
N PRO A 121 6.61 4.51 1.69
CA PRO A 121 7.95 4.00 1.43
C PRO A 121 8.08 3.34 0.06
N GLY A 122 9.34 3.15 -0.41
CA GLY A 122 9.62 2.53 -1.70
C GLY A 122 11.02 2.82 -2.24
N LEU A 123 11.25 2.43 -3.49
CA LEU A 123 12.51 2.67 -4.19
C LEU A 123 12.62 4.16 -4.56
N VAL A 124 13.64 4.85 -4.06
CA VAL A 124 13.77 6.32 -4.19
C VAL A 124 13.65 6.81 -5.63
N GLY A 125 14.31 6.17 -6.59
CA GLY A 125 14.24 6.55 -8.01
C GLY A 125 12.85 6.36 -8.60
N ALA A 126 12.17 5.29 -8.24
CA ALA A 126 10.82 4.98 -8.68
C ALA A 126 9.79 5.98 -8.09
N LEU A 127 9.87 6.29 -6.77
CA LEU A 127 9.08 7.33 -6.10
C LEU A 127 9.26 8.69 -6.77
N MET A 128 10.51 9.06 -7.10
CA MET A 128 10.81 10.34 -7.76
C MET A 128 10.15 10.47 -9.14
N VAL A 129 9.99 9.38 -9.88
CA VAL A 129 9.32 9.42 -11.19
C VAL A 129 7.84 9.79 -11.01
N GLY A 130 7.12 9.08 -10.13
CA GLY A 130 5.71 9.38 -9.83
C GLY A 130 5.52 10.80 -9.31
N GLY A 131 6.34 11.20 -8.32
CA GLY A 131 6.31 12.53 -7.75
C GLY A 131 6.60 13.65 -8.76
N SER A 132 7.58 13.45 -9.65
CA SER A 132 7.92 14.45 -10.69
C SER A 132 6.77 14.64 -11.67
N VAL A 133 6.16 13.56 -12.14
CA VAL A 133 5.01 13.63 -13.06
C VAL A 133 3.80 14.26 -12.36
N ALA A 134 3.51 13.87 -11.11
CA ALA A 134 2.40 14.44 -10.35
C ALA A 134 2.54 15.95 -10.17
N HIS A 135 3.72 16.41 -9.73
CA HIS A 135 3.98 17.84 -9.54
C HIS A 135 4.00 18.63 -10.85
N ALA A 136 4.56 18.05 -11.94
CA ALA A 136 4.54 18.72 -13.25
C ALA A 136 3.12 18.91 -13.77
N LEU A 137 2.27 17.89 -13.66
CA LEU A 137 0.86 17.97 -14.06
C LEU A 137 0.09 18.93 -13.15
N GLY A 138 0.28 18.85 -11.82
CA GLY A 138 -0.38 19.72 -10.86
C GLY A 138 -0.03 21.18 -11.09
N PHE A 139 1.24 21.50 -11.38
CA PHE A 139 1.69 22.83 -11.73
C PHE A 139 1.06 23.33 -13.03
N ALA A 140 1.05 22.49 -14.09
CA ALA A 140 0.50 22.86 -15.38
C ALA A 140 -1.02 23.10 -15.34
N LEU A 141 -1.76 22.35 -14.52
CA LEU A 141 -3.21 22.43 -14.39
C LEU A 141 -3.65 23.39 -13.26
N GLY A 142 -2.75 23.85 -12.41
CA GLY A 142 -3.07 24.70 -11.26
C GLY A 142 -3.89 23.96 -10.16
N ILE A 143 -3.72 22.65 -10.02
CA ILE A 143 -4.46 21.81 -9.08
C ILE A 143 -3.54 21.28 -7.96
N PRO A 144 -4.11 20.93 -6.78
CA PRO A 144 -3.34 20.41 -5.67
C PRO A 144 -2.72 19.05 -5.95
N VAL A 145 -1.54 18.84 -5.37
CA VAL A 145 -0.82 17.56 -5.38
C VAL A 145 -0.63 17.09 -3.95
N LEU A 146 -0.69 15.77 -3.73
CA LEU A 146 -0.51 15.17 -2.41
C LEU A 146 0.27 13.86 -2.52
N GLY A 147 1.36 13.74 -1.76
CA GLY A 147 2.07 12.50 -1.55
C GLY A 147 1.32 11.59 -0.57
N VAL A 148 1.07 10.36 -0.95
CA VAL A 148 0.37 9.34 -0.15
C VAL A 148 1.38 8.32 0.37
N HIS A 149 1.15 7.84 1.56
CA HIS A 149 1.91 6.73 2.12
C HIS A 149 1.47 5.41 1.48
N HIS A 150 2.40 4.67 0.86
CA HIS A 150 2.12 3.43 0.15
C HIS A 150 1.33 2.41 0.98
N MET A 151 1.76 2.16 2.23
CA MET A 151 1.07 1.21 3.12
C MET A 151 -0.30 1.71 3.58
N GLU A 152 -0.55 3.02 3.61
CA GLU A 152 -1.89 3.57 3.83
C GLU A 152 -2.81 3.26 2.65
N GLY A 153 -2.29 3.35 1.42
CA GLY A 153 -3.01 2.91 0.23
C GLY A 153 -3.48 1.46 0.36
N HIS A 154 -2.57 0.54 0.67
CA HIS A 154 -2.91 -0.87 0.90
C HIS A 154 -3.94 -1.06 2.02
N LEU A 155 -3.75 -0.38 3.14
CA LEU A 155 -4.63 -0.47 4.31
C LEU A 155 -6.06 -0.04 3.98
N LEU A 156 -6.21 0.95 3.11
CA LEU A 156 -7.50 1.51 2.69
C LEU A 156 -8.05 0.88 1.40
N ALA A 157 -7.29 0.02 0.70
CA ALA A 157 -7.78 -0.63 -0.53
C ALA A 157 -9.13 -1.36 -0.36
N PRO A 158 -9.45 -2.04 0.76
CA PRO A 158 -10.76 -2.63 0.97
C PRO A 158 -11.92 -1.63 1.08
N MET A 159 -11.64 -0.34 1.21
CA MET A 159 -12.66 0.72 1.15
C MET A 159 -13.21 0.96 -0.27
N LEU A 160 -12.54 0.40 -1.29
CA LEU A 160 -12.98 0.42 -2.69
C LEU A 160 -14.02 -0.67 -3.01
N GLU A 161 -14.31 -1.56 -2.06
CA GLU A 161 -15.27 -2.64 -2.24
C GLU A 161 -16.69 -2.17 -1.92
N ASP A 162 -17.71 -2.89 -2.46
CA ASP A 162 -19.12 -2.58 -2.26
C ASP A 162 -19.55 -2.65 -0.79
N ASN A 163 -18.85 -3.46 0.02
CA ASN A 163 -19.10 -3.58 1.45
C ASN A 163 -17.81 -3.29 2.23
N PRO A 164 -17.44 -2.02 2.39
CA PRO A 164 -16.20 -1.63 3.06
C PRO A 164 -16.25 -1.88 4.57
N PRO A 165 -15.10 -2.14 5.22
CA PRO A 165 -15.04 -2.29 6.67
C PRO A 165 -15.31 -0.95 7.37
N ALA A 166 -16.18 -0.94 8.38
CA ALA A 166 -16.32 0.23 9.25
C ALA A 166 -15.16 0.31 10.25
N PHE A 167 -14.76 1.52 10.65
CA PHE A 167 -13.82 1.74 11.74
C PHE A 167 -14.46 1.46 13.12
N PRO A 168 -13.70 1.09 14.18
CA PRO A 168 -12.31 0.65 14.10
C PRO A 168 -12.17 -0.79 13.61
N PHE A 169 -10.98 -1.12 13.10
CA PHE A 169 -10.60 -2.49 12.73
C PHE A 169 -9.11 -2.77 13.01
N VAL A 170 -8.74 -4.05 13.03
CA VAL A 170 -7.33 -4.47 12.98
C VAL A 170 -6.99 -4.79 11.54
N ALA A 171 -5.85 -4.33 11.05
CA ALA A 171 -5.33 -4.66 9.73
C ALA A 171 -4.07 -5.53 9.84
N LEU A 172 -4.01 -6.59 9.03
CA LEU A 172 -2.80 -7.33 8.70
C LEU A 172 -2.29 -6.84 7.35
N LEU A 173 -1.25 -6.03 7.35
CA LEU A 173 -0.51 -5.64 6.16
C LEU A 173 0.58 -6.68 5.90
N VAL A 174 0.48 -7.42 4.80
CA VAL A 174 1.37 -8.55 4.52
C VAL A 174 1.76 -8.57 3.04
N SER A 175 2.98 -8.15 2.76
CA SER A 175 3.53 -7.98 1.41
C SER A 175 4.95 -8.60 1.30
N GLY A 176 5.61 -8.39 0.17
CA GLY A 176 7.02 -8.74 -0.03
C GLY A 176 7.96 -8.06 0.95
N GLY A 177 7.71 -6.79 1.28
CA GLY A 177 8.59 -5.99 2.15
C GLY A 177 8.06 -5.74 3.56
N HIS A 178 6.78 -6.00 3.84
CA HIS A 178 6.17 -5.64 5.13
C HIS A 178 5.33 -6.77 5.70
N THR A 179 5.37 -6.92 7.02
CA THR A 179 4.43 -7.75 7.80
C THR A 179 4.12 -7.01 9.10
N GLN A 180 2.93 -6.42 9.17
CA GLN A 180 2.54 -5.51 10.23
C GLN A 180 1.10 -5.76 10.68
N LEU A 181 0.85 -5.64 11.98
CA LEU A 181 -0.49 -5.55 12.57
C LEU A 181 -0.73 -4.13 13.04
N VAL A 182 -1.82 -3.53 12.55
CA VAL A 182 -2.15 -2.14 12.81
C VAL A 182 -3.60 -2.05 13.28
N ARG A 183 -3.84 -1.34 14.37
CA ARG A 183 -5.19 -0.90 14.74
C ARG A 183 -5.49 0.41 14.01
N VAL A 184 -6.65 0.46 13.41
CA VAL A 184 -7.13 1.58 12.61
C VAL A 184 -8.41 2.11 13.21
N ASP A 185 -8.33 3.27 13.83
CA ASP A 185 -9.49 3.95 14.43
C ASP A 185 -10.14 4.93 13.44
N GLY A 186 -9.42 5.34 12.41
CA GLY A 186 -9.83 6.22 11.32
C GLY A 186 -8.68 6.45 10.36
N ILE A 187 -8.90 7.16 9.26
CA ILE A 187 -7.85 7.48 8.29
C ILE A 187 -6.83 8.42 8.96
N GLY A 188 -5.53 8.01 8.94
CA GLY A 188 -4.46 8.71 9.65
C GLY A 188 -4.42 8.43 11.16
N GLN A 189 -5.28 7.57 11.70
CA GLN A 189 -5.30 7.19 13.11
C GLN A 189 -4.86 5.72 13.24
N TYR A 190 -3.57 5.52 13.16
CA TYR A 190 -2.92 4.21 13.09
C TYR A 190 -2.10 3.93 14.33
N GLN A 191 -2.40 2.80 14.98
CA GLN A 191 -1.61 2.29 16.08
C GLN A 191 -0.92 0.99 15.65
N MET A 192 0.41 1.00 15.58
CA MET A 192 1.20 -0.20 15.35
C MET A 192 1.03 -1.13 16.55
N LEU A 193 0.58 -2.36 16.31
CA LEU A 193 0.39 -3.39 17.32
C LEU A 193 1.56 -4.38 17.36
N GLY A 194 2.16 -4.64 16.21
CA GLY A 194 3.32 -5.51 16.03
C GLY A 194 3.77 -5.55 14.60
N GLU A 195 5.04 -5.90 14.38
CA GLU A 195 5.64 -5.99 13.05
C GLU A 195 6.67 -7.11 12.99
N SER A 196 7.15 -7.45 11.79
CA SER A 196 8.25 -8.40 11.66
C SER A 196 9.56 -7.75 12.09
N VAL A 197 10.28 -8.44 12.97
CA VAL A 197 11.58 -7.98 13.48
C VAL A 197 12.74 -8.35 12.54
N ASP A 198 12.46 -9.13 11.51
CA ASP A 198 13.43 -9.60 10.51
C ASP A 198 12.81 -9.65 9.10
N ASP A 199 12.82 -10.79 8.42
CA ASP A 199 12.23 -10.94 7.08
C ASP A 199 10.71 -10.70 7.11
N ALA A 200 10.15 -10.09 6.05
CA ALA A 200 8.71 -10.07 5.83
C ALA A 200 8.20 -11.46 5.39
N ALA A 201 6.90 -11.73 5.60
CA ALA A 201 6.33 -13.02 5.21
C ALA A 201 6.45 -13.29 3.70
N GLY A 202 6.19 -12.27 2.85
CA GLY A 202 6.33 -12.42 1.40
C GLY A 202 7.78 -12.68 0.97
N GLU A 203 8.75 -11.99 1.57
CA GLU A 203 10.17 -12.24 1.35
C GLU A 203 10.56 -13.68 1.75
N ALA A 204 9.98 -14.20 2.84
CA ALA A 204 10.21 -15.58 3.25
C ALA A 204 9.63 -16.59 2.23
N PHE A 205 8.49 -16.29 1.60
CA PHE A 205 7.95 -17.07 0.47
C PHE A 205 8.87 -17.04 -0.74
N ASP A 206 9.39 -15.87 -1.15
CA ASP A 206 10.27 -15.74 -2.31
C ASP A 206 11.61 -16.48 -2.09
N LYS A 207 12.18 -16.36 -0.90
CA LYS A 207 13.40 -17.10 -0.52
C LYS A 207 13.17 -18.61 -0.51
N THR A 208 12.03 -19.07 0.01
CA THR A 208 11.64 -20.49 0.00
C THR A 208 11.45 -21.00 -1.43
N ALA A 209 10.79 -20.23 -2.29
CA ALA A 209 10.63 -20.57 -3.71
C ALA A 209 12.00 -20.81 -4.39
N LYS A 210 12.94 -19.90 -4.18
CA LYS A 210 14.31 -20.03 -4.71
C LYS A 210 15.01 -21.31 -4.22
N MET A 211 14.86 -21.70 -2.93
CA MET A 211 15.42 -22.92 -2.38
C MET A 211 14.82 -24.18 -3.03
N LEU A 212 13.53 -24.13 -3.36
CA LEU A 212 12.80 -25.21 -4.04
C LEU A 212 13.00 -25.23 -5.56
N GLY A 213 13.76 -24.26 -6.13
CA GLY A 213 14.00 -24.14 -7.56
C GLY A 213 12.80 -23.61 -8.35
N LEU A 214 11.95 -22.78 -7.70
CA LEU A 214 10.79 -22.14 -8.31
C LEU A 214 11.13 -20.71 -8.76
N ASP A 215 10.43 -20.26 -9.82
CA ASP A 215 10.61 -18.93 -10.40
C ASP A 215 10.00 -17.82 -9.52
N TYR A 216 10.43 -16.59 -9.78
CA TYR A 216 9.85 -15.37 -9.23
C TYR A 216 8.54 -14.97 -9.98
N PRO A 217 7.51 -14.44 -9.28
CA PRO A 217 7.39 -14.28 -7.84
C PRO A 217 7.10 -15.61 -7.11
N GLY A 218 7.76 -15.79 -5.97
CA GLY A 218 7.78 -17.07 -5.25
C GLY A 218 6.47 -17.42 -4.54
N GLY A 219 5.78 -16.43 -3.97
CA GLY A 219 4.58 -16.66 -3.17
C GLY A 219 3.52 -17.52 -3.88
N PRO A 220 3.02 -17.14 -5.07
CA PRO A 220 2.06 -17.94 -5.83
C PRO A 220 2.59 -19.33 -6.22
N ARG A 221 3.90 -19.45 -6.51
CA ARG A 221 4.53 -20.71 -6.89
C ARG A 221 4.60 -21.70 -5.74
N VAL A 222 5.00 -21.22 -4.56
CA VAL A 222 5.02 -22.05 -3.33
C VAL A 222 3.60 -22.48 -2.97
N ALA A 223 2.61 -21.59 -3.03
CA ALA A 223 1.22 -21.93 -2.73
C ALA A 223 0.66 -22.98 -3.70
N ALA A 224 0.92 -22.85 -5.01
CA ALA A 224 0.50 -23.83 -6.00
C ALA A 224 1.18 -25.22 -5.82
N LEU A 225 2.46 -25.21 -5.41
CA LEU A 225 3.18 -26.45 -5.12
C LEU A 225 2.67 -27.09 -3.82
N ALA A 226 2.37 -26.28 -2.79
CA ALA A 226 1.81 -26.73 -1.52
C ALA A 226 0.46 -27.47 -1.66
N GLU A 227 -0.35 -27.10 -2.66
CA GLU A 227 -1.62 -27.82 -2.94
C GLU A 227 -1.40 -29.33 -3.26
N LYS A 228 -0.19 -29.72 -3.69
CA LYS A 228 0.19 -31.11 -4.00
C LYS A 228 0.90 -31.83 -2.85
N GLY A 229 1.19 -31.09 -1.76
CA GLY A 229 1.89 -31.64 -0.60
C GLY A 229 1.01 -32.53 0.27
N ARG A 230 1.66 -33.41 1.02
CA ARG A 230 1.01 -34.31 1.99
C ARG A 230 1.15 -33.74 3.40
N GLU A 231 0.05 -33.66 4.13
CA GLU A 231 0.05 -33.15 5.49
C GLU A 231 0.80 -34.08 6.45
N GLY A 232 1.51 -33.46 7.43
CA GLY A 232 2.15 -34.19 8.53
C GLY A 232 3.52 -34.80 8.23
N ILE A 233 4.03 -34.72 7.00
CA ILE A 233 5.37 -35.22 6.63
C ILE A 233 6.47 -34.36 7.29
N TYR A 234 6.35 -33.05 7.20
CA TYR A 234 7.29 -32.10 7.86
C TYR A 234 6.55 -31.26 8.90
N ARG A 235 7.22 -30.99 10.03
CA ARG A 235 6.71 -30.12 11.07
C ARG A 235 7.62 -28.89 11.23
N PHE A 236 7.21 -27.78 10.59
CA PHE A 236 7.93 -26.53 10.67
C PHE A 236 7.61 -25.77 11.97
N PRO A 237 8.51 -24.96 12.49
CA PRO A 237 8.24 -24.12 13.67
C PRO A 237 7.23 -23.02 13.36
N ARG A 238 6.56 -22.49 14.40
CA ARG A 238 5.72 -21.29 14.34
C ARG A 238 6.41 -20.22 15.18
N PRO A 239 7.30 -19.40 14.58
CA PRO A 239 8.14 -18.50 15.34
C PRO A 239 7.35 -17.52 16.19
N MET A 240 7.84 -17.20 17.37
CA MET A 240 7.28 -16.20 18.32
C MET A 240 5.82 -16.44 18.74
N THR A 241 5.22 -17.61 18.46
CA THR A 241 3.86 -17.92 18.89
C THR A 241 3.80 -18.50 20.31
N ASP A 242 4.91 -18.96 20.84
CA ASP A 242 5.10 -19.52 22.18
C ASP A 242 5.24 -18.45 23.30
N ARG A 243 5.37 -17.17 22.90
CA ARG A 243 5.54 -16.03 23.81
C ARG A 243 4.46 -14.97 23.61
N PRO A 244 4.25 -14.08 24.60
CA PRO A 244 3.35 -12.94 24.44
C PRO A 244 3.86 -11.96 23.38
N GLY A 245 2.98 -11.02 22.96
CA GLY A 245 3.28 -9.98 21.97
C GLY A 245 2.80 -10.34 20.58
N LEU A 246 2.84 -9.34 19.70
CA LEU A 246 2.24 -9.38 18.37
C LEU A 246 3.28 -9.33 17.24
N ASP A 247 4.56 -9.17 17.56
CA ASP A 247 5.64 -9.17 16.58
C ASP A 247 5.82 -10.53 15.91
N PHE A 248 6.36 -10.50 14.69
CA PHE A 248 6.63 -11.67 13.88
C PHE A 248 8.12 -11.88 13.67
N SER A 249 8.49 -13.08 13.24
CA SER A 249 9.82 -13.41 12.73
C SER A 249 9.68 -14.53 11.70
N PHE A 250 10.38 -14.40 10.58
CA PHE A 250 10.37 -15.41 9.51
C PHE A 250 11.79 -15.86 9.09
N SER A 251 12.84 -15.19 9.54
CA SER A 251 14.23 -15.56 9.22
C SER A 251 14.59 -16.96 9.72
N GLY A 252 14.15 -17.31 10.94
CA GLY A 252 14.32 -18.65 11.48
C GLY A 252 13.59 -19.74 10.68
N LEU A 253 12.41 -19.42 10.14
CA LEU A 253 11.65 -20.33 9.29
C LEU A 253 12.37 -20.59 7.96
N LYS A 254 12.95 -19.53 7.36
CA LYS A 254 13.81 -19.64 6.18
C LYS A 254 15.00 -20.58 6.40
N THR A 255 15.71 -20.41 7.52
CA THR A 255 16.86 -21.28 7.86
C THR A 255 16.42 -22.73 8.05
N PHE A 256 15.26 -22.94 8.69
CA PHE A 256 14.69 -24.28 8.83
C PHE A 256 14.35 -24.91 7.48
N THR A 257 13.78 -24.12 6.54
CA THR A 257 13.50 -24.57 5.17
C THR A 257 14.79 -24.99 4.46
N LEU A 258 15.84 -24.15 4.55
CA LEU A 258 17.13 -24.46 3.93
C LEU A 258 17.69 -25.80 4.43
N ASN A 259 17.77 -25.97 5.73
CA ASN A 259 18.27 -27.22 6.32
C ASN A 259 17.44 -28.44 5.87
N THR A 260 16.10 -28.30 5.83
CA THR A 260 15.22 -29.39 5.37
C THR A 260 15.44 -29.74 3.88
N VAL A 261 15.68 -28.73 3.05
CA VAL A 261 16.00 -28.92 1.63
C VAL A 261 17.38 -29.59 1.46
N ASP A 262 18.37 -29.16 2.21
CA ASP A 262 19.73 -29.72 2.15
C ASP A 262 19.74 -31.16 2.66
N ASP A 263 19.08 -31.46 3.79
CA ASP A 263 18.90 -32.84 4.30
C ASP A 263 18.24 -33.76 3.25
N ALA A 264 17.21 -33.24 2.53
CA ALA A 264 16.55 -34.03 1.48
C ALA A 264 17.46 -34.29 0.27
N LYS A 265 18.33 -33.32 -0.09
CA LYS A 265 19.32 -33.47 -1.17
C LYS A 265 20.42 -34.47 -0.80
N ASP A 266 20.94 -34.36 0.43
CA ASP A 266 22.01 -35.23 0.93
C ASP A 266 21.58 -36.72 1.01
N ASN A 267 20.25 -36.94 1.17
CA ASN A 267 19.67 -38.29 1.19
C ASN A 267 19.12 -38.74 -0.19
N ASP A 268 19.44 -38.06 -1.29
CA ASP A 268 18.92 -38.32 -2.64
C ASP A 268 17.36 -38.41 -2.72
N ALA A 269 16.69 -37.71 -1.80
CA ALA A 269 15.24 -37.74 -1.68
C ALA A 269 14.53 -36.48 -2.22
N PHE A 270 15.28 -35.51 -2.77
CA PHE A 270 14.75 -34.20 -3.19
C PHE A 270 14.03 -34.28 -4.55
N ASP A 271 12.90 -34.97 -4.56
CA ASP A 271 12.00 -35.08 -5.72
C ASP A 271 10.86 -34.03 -5.67
N GLU A 272 10.00 -34.02 -6.69
CA GLU A 272 8.88 -33.09 -6.79
C GLU A 272 7.85 -33.27 -5.66
N GLN A 273 7.68 -34.50 -5.12
CA GLN A 273 6.75 -34.74 -4.01
C GLN A 273 7.32 -34.18 -2.70
N VAL A 274 8.61 -34.35 -2.46
CA VAL A 274 9.30 -33.80 -1.28
C VAL A 274 9.29 -32.28 -1.33
N LYS A 275 9.52 -31.66 -2.50
CA LYS A 275 9.37 -30.21 -2.66
C LYS A 275 7.96 -29.74 -2.32
N ALA A 276 6.92 -30.46 -2.74
CA ALA A 276 5.54 -30.14 -2.45
C ALA A 276 5.23 -30.28 -0.94
N ASP A 277 5.73 -31.33 -0.28
CA ASP A 277 5.56 -31.56 1.15
C ASP A 277 6.26 -30.44 1.99
N ILE A 278 7.46 -30.01 1.56
CA ILE A 278 8.18 -28.88 2.18
C ILE A 278 7.42 -27.57 1.97
N ALA A 279 6.94 -27.30 0.75
CA ALA A 279 6.16 -26.10 0.43
C ALA A 279 4.89 -26.01 1.28
N LEU A 280 4.16 -27.13 1.44
CA LEU A 280 2.97 -27.22 2.29
C LEU A 280 3.29 -26.94 3.77
N ALA A 281 4.35 -27.55 4.30
CA ALA A 281 4.75 -27.37 5.69
C ALA A 281 5.18 -25.94 6.00
N PHE A 282 5.89 -25.31 5.05
CA PHE A 282 6.28 -23.90 5.13
C PHE A 282 5.06 -22.97 5.10
N GLU A 283 4.19 -23.13 4.08
CA GLU A 283 2.98 -22.31 3.95
C GLU A 283 2.09 -22.44 5.19
N ALA A 284 1.87 -23.66 5.69
CA ALA A 284 1.09 -23.90 6.89
C ALA A 284 1.71 -23.19 8.11
N ALA A 285 3.04 -23.18 8.26
CA ALA A 285 3.71 -22.52 9.35
C ALA A 285 3.55 -21.00 9.31
N VAL A 286 3.65 -20.39 8.12
CA VAL A 286 3.42 -18.94 7.93
C VAL A 286 1.96 -18.60 8.25
N VAL A 287 1.00 -19.33 7.66
CA VAL A 287 -0.43 -19.10 7.85
C VAL A 287 -0.85 -19.24 9.32
N ASP A 288 -0.38 -20.27 10.00
CA ASP A 288 -0.66 -20.47 11.44
C ASP A 288 -0.09 -19.31 12.27
N THR A 289 1.15 -18.89 12.00
CA THR A 289 1.80 -17.78 12.70
C THR A 289 1.00 -16.49 12.54
N LEU A 290 0.63 -16.13 11.31
CA LEU A 290 -0.19 -14.95 11.01
C LEU A 290 -1.56 -15.04 11.68
N THR A 291 -2.24 -16.21 11.57
CA THR A 291 -3.56 -16.43 12.17
C THR A 291 -3.56 -16.30 13.70
N ILE A 292 -2.54 -16.88 14.37
CA ILE A 292 -2.41 -16.80 15.83
C ILE A 292 -2.23 -15.34 16.27
N LYS A 293 -1.38 -14.58 15.58
CA LYS A 293 -1.12 -13.18 15.92
C LYS A 293 -2.32 -12.29 15.62
N CYS A 294 -3.03 -12.49 14.49
CA CYS A 294 -4.29 -11.79 14.21
C CYS A 294 -5.35 -12.05 15.28
N ARG A 295 -5.51 -13.31 15.72
CA ARG A 295 -6.42 -13.64 16.81
C ARG A 295 -6.09 -12.86 18.08
N ARG A 296 -4.82 -12.87 18.50
CA ARG A 296 -4.35 -12.13 19.70
C ARG A 296 -4.61 -10.63 19.56
N ALA A 297 -4.36 -10.05 18.37
CA ALA A 297 -4.61 -8.63 18.11
C ALA A 297 -6.09 -8.28 18.25
N LEU A 298 -6.99 -9.10 17.69
CA LEU A 298 -8.44 -8.90 17.83
C LEU A 298 -8.90 -9.02 19.28
N GLU A 299 -8.40 -10.04 20.03
CA GLU A 299 -8.68 -10.24 21.45
C GLU A 299 -8.17 -9.05 22.30
N GLN A 300 -6.95 -8.57 22.04
CA GLN A 300 -6.33 -7.46 22.76
C GLN A 300 -7.03 -6.12 22.53
N THR A 301 -7.47 -5.87 21.28
CA THR A 301 -8.10 -4.60 20.89
C THR A 301 -9.62 -4.58 21.07
N GLY A 302 -10.25 -5.73 21.23
CA GLY A 302 -11.71 -5.89 21.23
C GLY A 302 -12.35 -5.69 19.86
N CYS A 303 -11.57 -5.46 18.80
CA CYS A 303 -12.09 -5.30 17.44
C CYS A 303 -12.69 -6.61 16.92
N LYS A 304 -13.77 -6.49 16.12
CA LYS A 304 -14.43 -7.63 15.48
C LYS A 304 -14.18 -7.68 13.96
N ARG A 305 -13.53 -6.69 13.41
CA ARG A 305 -13.21 -6.58 12.00
C ARG A 305 -11.71 -6.73 11.79
N LEU A 306 -11.34 -7.63 10.88
CA LEU A 306 -9.98 -7.86 10.43
C LEU A 306 -9.88 -7.50 8.95
N VAL A 307 -9.00 -6.57 8.61
CA VAL A 307 -8.65 -6.25 7.23
C VAL A 307 -7.36 -6.99 6.87
N ILE A 308 -7.27 -7.54 5.67
CA ILE A 308 -6.03 -8.12 5.15
C ILE A 308 -5.66 -7.38 3.88
N ALA A 309 -4.42 -6.87 3.81
CA ALA A 309 -3.93 -6.10 2.68
C ALA A 309 -2.47 -6.46 2.32
N GLY A 310 -2.06 -6.13 1.09
CA GLY A 310 -0.77 -6.49 0.52
C GLY A 310 -0.81 -7.82 -0.24
N GLY A 311 0.21 -8.09 -1.08
CA GLY A 311 0.23 -9.20 -2.04
C GLY A 311 0.02 -10.59 -1.44
N VAL A 312 0.51 -10.85 -0.23
CA VAL A 312 0.30 -12.16 0.46
C VAL A 312 -1.17 -12.36 0.87
N SER A 313 -1.98 -11.29 0.93
CA SER A 313 -3.43 -11.39 1.18
C SER A 313 -4.18 -12.21 0.12
N ALA A 314 -3.58 -12.44 -1.06
CA ALA A 314 -4.13 -13.29 -2.10
C ALA A 314 -4.01 -14.80 -1.79
N ASN A 315 -3.22 -15.19 -0.78
CA ASN A 315 -3.02 -16.59 -0.42
C ASN A 315 -4.32 -17.22 0.10
N LYS A 316 -4.81 -18.24 -0.57
CA LYS A 316 -6.10 -18.91 -0.29
C LYS A 316 -6.14 -19.57 1.09
N ARG A 317 -5.04 -20.24 1.50
CA ARG A 317 -4.94 -20.90 2.81
C ARG A 317 -4.99 -19.88 3.94
N LEU A 318 -4.32 -18.73 3.77
CA LEU A 318 -4.38 -17.62 4.72
C LEU A 318 -5.80 -17.09 4.88
N ARG A 319 -6.49 -16.80 3.76
CA ARG A 319 -7.89 -16.32 3.78
C ARG A 319 -8.78 -17.29 4.54
N ALA A 320 -8.77 -18.58 4.17
CA ALA A 320 -9.57 -19.60 4.83
C ALA A 320 -9.26 -19.75 6.32
N GLY A 321 -7.98 -19.66 6.70
CA GLY A 321 -7.54 -19.69 8.11
C GLY A 321 -8.08 -18.52 8.92
N LEU A 322 -7.99 -17.31 8.36
CA LEU A 322 -8.47 -16.08 9.01
C LEU A 322 -9.99 -16.02 9.08
N GLU A 323 -10.72 -16.42 8.03
CA GLU A 323 -12.18 -16.54 8.05
C GLU A 323 -12.66 -17.49 9.14
N LYS A 324 -12.06 -18.69 9.22
CA LYS A 324 -12.37 -19.67 10.27
C LYS A 324 -12.05 -19.14 11.68
N MET A 325 -10.97 -18.40 11.82
CA MET A 325 -10.56 -17.81 13.11
C MET A 325 -11.51 -16.68 13.54
N THR A 326 -11.81 -15.72 12.65
CA THR A 326 -12.68 -14.58 12.96
C THR A 326 -14.13 -15.01 13.22
N ALA A 327 -14.64 -15.99 12.50
CA ALA A 327 -15.97 -16.57 12.75
C ALA A 327 -16.11 -17.08 14.20
N LYS A 328 -15.06 -17.72 14.76
CA LYS A 328 -15.03 -18.16 16.18
C LYS A 328 -15.05 -17.00 17.18
N LEU A 329 -14.65 -15.80 16.76
CA LEU A 329 -14.65 -14.58 17.57
C LEU A 329 -15.90 -13.71 17.31
N ASN A 330 -16.89 -14.21 16.55
CA ASN A 330 -18.05 -13.44 16.08
C ASN A 330 -17.61 -12.14 15.36
N GLY A 331 -16.57 -12.24 14.52
CA GLY A 331 -16.00 -11.17 13.73
C GLY A 331 -16.09 -11.44 12.23
N SER A 332 -15.57 -10.50 11.44
CA SER A 332 -15.56 -10.57 9.97
C SER A 332 -14.18 -10.24 9.43
N VAL A 333 -13.84 -10.82 8.27
CA VAL A 333 -12.63 -10.52 7.50
C VAL A 333 -13.00 -9.70 6.28
N PHE A 334 -12.19 -8.70 5.97
CA PHE A 334 -12.31 -7.84 4.79
C PHE A 334 -11.00 -7.86 4.02
N TYR A 335 -11.08 -7.93 2.72
CA TYR A 335 -9.93 -7.85 1.81
C TYR A 335 -10.38 -7.22 0.50
N ALA A 336 -9.45 -6.55 -0.17
CA ALA A 336 -9.69 -6.05 -1.51
C ALA A 336 -9.81 -7.21 -2.50
N ARG A 337 -10.52 -6.98 -3.61
CA ARG A 337 -10.54 -7.91 -4.74
C ARG A 337 -9.11 -8.14 -5.27
N PRO A 338 -8.85 -9.27 -5.97
CA PRO A 338 -7.47 -9.66 -6.32
C PRO A 338 -6.66 -8.58 -7.04
N GLU A 339 -7.29 -7.79 -7.90
CA GLU A 339 -6.64 -6.71 -8.66
C GLU A 339 -6.15 -5.53 -7.79
N PHE A 340 -6.65 -5.38 -6.55
CA PHE A 340 -6.26 -4.34 -5.60
C PHE A 340 -5.44 -4.89 -4.41
N CYS A 341 -5.11 -6.18 -4.41
CA CYS A 341 -4.25 -6.76 -3.38
C CYS A 341 -2.77 -6.39 -3.54
N THR A 342 -2.30 -6.22 -4.79
CA THR A 342 -0.95 -5.77 -5.14
C THR A 342 -0.91 -4.27 -5.33
N ASP A 343 0.29 -3.72 -5.58
CA ASP A 343 0.49 -2.30 -5.84
C ASP A 343 -0.39 -1.82 -7.01
N ASN A 344 -1.13 -0.74 -6.82
CA ASN A 344 -2.07 -0.23 -7.82
C ASN A 344 -2.39 1.26 -7.60
N GLY A 345 -2.81 1.94 -8.68
CA GLY A 345 -3.17 3.36 -8.62
C GLY A 345 -4.47 3.65 -7.86
N ALA A 346 -5.41 2.70 -7.78
CA ALA A 346 -6.71 2.92 -7.17
C ALA A 346 -6.61 3.13 -5.64
N MET A 347 -5.75 2.38 -4.96
CA MET A 347 -5.50 2.53 -3.53
C MET A 347 -4.91 3.91 -3.21
N ILE A 348 -4.07 4.44 -4.08
CA ILE A 348 -3.45 5.77 -3.94
C ILE A 348 -4.45 6.88 -4.25
N ALA A 349 -5.26 6.70 -5.31
CA ALA A 349 -6.33 7.63 -5.65
C ALA A 349 -7.34 7.78 -4.50
N TYR A 350 -7.78 6.67 -3.91
CA TYR A 350 -8.71 6.67 -2.77
C TYR A 350 -8.12 7.37 -1.54
N ALA A 351 -6.93 6.93 -1.09
CA ALA A 351 -6.29 7.52 0.09
C ALA A 351 -6.02 9.02 -0.11
N GLY A 352 -5.55 9.39 -1.30
CA GLY A 352 -5.33 10.79 -1.68
C GLY A 352 -6.62 11.60 -1.72
N ALA A 353 -7.71 11.06 -2.26
CA ALA A 353 -9.01 11.70 -2.29
C ALA A 353 -9.52 12.06 -0.88
N GLN A 354 -9.45 11.10 0.05
CA GLN A 354 -9.86 11.33 1.45
C GLN A 354 -9.06 12.46 2.11
N ARG A 355 -7.75 12.50 1.86
CA ARG A 355 -6.85 13.51 2.42
C ARG A 355 -7.00 14.88 1.73
N LEU A 356 -7.15 14.91 0.39
CA LEU A 356 -7.37 16.13 -0.37
C LEU A 356 -8.72 16.80 -0.01
N GLN A 357 -9.80 16.00 0.13
CA GLN A 357 -11.10 16.51 0.58
C GLN A 357 -11.03 17.13 1.99
N SER A 358 -10.17 16.63 2.87
CA SER A 358 -9.96 17.21 4.19
C SER A 358 -9.08 18.47 4.17
N GLY A 359 -8.63 18.91 2.98
CA GLY A 359 -7.81 20.10 2.80
C GLY A 359 -6.31 19.87 2.93
N GLN A 360 -5.85 18.62 3.11
CA GLN A 360 -4.41 18.32 3.13
C GLN A 360 -3.81 18.49 1.73
N ARG A 361 -2.64 19.11 1.64
CA ARG A 361 -1.93 19.38 0.39
C ARG A 361 -0.44 19.39 0.67
N ASP A 362 0.36 18.99 -0.31
CA ASP A 362 1.80 19.19 -0.27
C ASP A 362 2.17 20.60 -0.77
N GLY A 363 3.36 21.07 -0.42
CA GLY A 363 3.94 22.28 -0.99
C GLY A 363 4.46 22.02 -2.41
N GLU A 364 5.23 23.00 -2.94
CA GLU A 364 5.80 22.92 -4.29
C GLU A 364 6.95 21.91 -4.43
N ARG A 365 7.49 21.41 -3.31
CA ARG A 365 8.61 20.48 -3.32
C ARG A 365 8.13 19.05 -3.53
N ILE A 366 8.80 18.31 -4.42
CA ILE A 366 8.61 16.88 -4.58
C ILE A 366 9.12 16.19 -3.33
N VAL A 367 8.25 15.42 -2.67
CA VAL A 367 8.59 14.64 -1.49
C VAL A 367 8.74 13.17 -1.90
N SER A 368 9.88 12.57 -1.54
CA SER A 368 10.14 11.14 -1.70
C SER A 368 10.77 10.61 -0.42
N VAL A 369 10.07 9.73 0.30
CA VAL A 369 10.47 9.20 1.60
C VAL A 369 10.63 7.68 1.51
N PRO A 370 11.80 7.18 1.11
CA PRO A 370 12.03 5.74 0.89
C PRO A 370 11.78 4.88 2.12
N ARG A 371 11.96 5.44 3.30
CA ARG A 371 11.65 4.82 4.60
C ARG A 371 10.75 5.74 5.37
N TRP A 372 9.47 5.46 5.36
CA TRP A 372 8.44 6.31 5.98
C TRP A 372 7.65 5.49 7.02
N PRO A 373 7.82 5.74 8.31
CA PRO A 373 7.04 5.07 9.34
C PRO A 373 5.57 5.49 9.31
N MET A 374 4.64 4.53 9.27
CA MET A 374 3.21 4.81 9.14
C MET A 374 2.61 5.56 10.34
N ASN A 375 3.18 5.37 11.54
CA ASN A 375 2.77 6.05 12.77
C ASN A 375 3.09 7.56 12.80
N THR A 376 3.77 8.08 11.79
CA THR A 376 4.04 9.53 11.62
C THR A 376 2.98 10.23 10.79
N LEU A 377 2.02 9.50 10.24
CA LEU A 377 0.93 10.08 9.46
C LEU A 377 -0.06 10.83 10.36
N PRO A 378 -0.39 12.09 10.06
CA PRO A 378 -1.40 12.81 10.81
C PRO A 378 -2.81 12.30 10.45
N PRO A 379 -3.78 12.41 11.38
CA PRO A 379 -5.19 12.27 11.07
C PRO A 379 -5.63 13.15 9.89
N VAL A 380 -6.64 12.73 9.14
CA VAL A 380 -7.09 13.47 7.94
C VAL A 380 -7.60 14.88 8.27
N ASN A 381 -8.16 15.09 9.45
CA ASN A 381 -8.69 16.37 9.92
C ASN A 381 -7.62 17.29 10.55
N GLU A 382 -6.36 16.86 10.58
CA GLU A 382 -5.23 17.67 11.05
C GLU A 382 -4.38 18.11 9.85
N PRO A 383 -3.89 19.37 9.85
CA PRO A 383 -2.99 19.82 8.80
C PRO A 383 -1.71 18.99 8.84
N ARG A 384 -1.19 18.62 7.67
CA ARG A 384 0.18 18.12 7.58
C ARG A 384 1.13 19.23 7.99
N ALA A 385 2.08 18.93 8.87
CA ALA A 385 3.18 19.85 9.13
C ALA A 385 3.89 20.10 7.79
N ASN A 386 4.08 21.37 7.44
CA ASN A 386 4.83 21.78 6.25
C ASN A 386 6.25 21.19 6.34
N GLY A 387 6.51 20.15 5.56
CA GLY A 387 7.78 19.43 5.56
C GLY A 387 7.65 18.07 6.23
N LEU A 388 7.39 17.03 5.43
CA LEU A 388 7.81 15.69 5.78
C LEU A 388 9.32 15.68 5.72
N VAL A 389 9.93 15.66 6.91
CA VAL A 389 11.36 15.45 7.17
C VAL A 389 12.27 16.69 6.94
N ASP A 390 12.77 17.24 8.06
CA ASP A 390 14.13 17.80 8.10
C ASP A 390 15.19 16.69 8.01
#